data_f4542ef0e916758f631aba46f16aca5f
#
_entry.id   f4542ef0e916758f631aba46f16aca5f
#
_cell.length_a   1.000
_cell.length_b   1.000
_cell.length_c   1.000
_cell.angle_alpha   90.00
_cell.angle_beta   90.00
_cell.angle_gamma   90.00
#
_symmetry.space_group_name_H-M   'P 1'
#
loop_
_entity.id
_entity.type
_entity.pdbx_description
1 polymer ?
#
loop_
_entity_poly.entity_id
_entity_poly.type
_entity_poly.pdbx_seq_one_letter_code
_entity_poly.pdbx_strand_id
1 'polypeptide(L)'
;MDRDLLFADIPGQSAAIDQLVAATARPVHAYLLVGPPGTGKSRAARGFAAALLCPEGGCGSCSQCTRALSGVHPDLVVAEHQGVGYRVEELARLIAIAQRRPLEATRTVIVIPEAHLMGPSAAALLKTLEEPVPTTVFVLIADDIPRDFATIRSRCAEVAFRALTTHDIAAWLVESGLDPTRAAELAEGASGDADRARLLADDPGFAARLDRWRSVSRVLDGRGTMAVTLAHELHASLAEATAPLVAVHEA
;
A
#
# COMPACT_ATOMS: atom_id res chain seq x y z
N MET A 1 0.30 -23.02 -1.60
CA MET A 1 0.13 -21.58 -1.28
C MET A 1 -1.36 -21.31 -1.17
N ASP A 2 -1.77 -20.68 -0.10
CA ASP A 2 -3.15 -20.21 0.08
C ASP A 2 -3.26 -18.75 -0.39
N ARG A 3 -3.79 -18.57 -1.60
CA ARG A 3 -3.92 -17.26 -2.25
C ARG A 3 -4.86 -16.34 -1.47
N ASP A 4 -5.98 -16.90 -0.99
CA ASP A 4 -7.04 -16.10 -0.37
C ASP A 4 -6.60 -15.56 1.00
N LEU A 5 -5.78 -16.31 1.73
CA LEU A 5 -5.22 -15.83 2.99
C LEU A 5 -4.09 -14.80 2.81
N LEU A 6 -3.28 -14.94 1.76
CA LEU A 6 -2.12 -14.06 1.54
C LEU A 6 -2.46 -12.75 0.84
N PHE A 7 -3.46 -12.77 -0.05
CA PHE A 7 -3.82 -11.63 -0.89
C PHE A 7 -5.27 -11.21 -0.72
N ALA A 8 -5.86 -11.55 0.43
CA ALA A 8 -7.15 -11.00 0.84
C ALA A 8 -7.13 -9.46 0.74
N ASP A 9 -8.27 -8.86 0.61
CA ASP A 9 -8.40 -7.41 0.66
C ASP A 9 -7.64 -6.60 -0.43
N ILE A 10 -7.40 -7.21 -1.60
CA ILE A 10 -6.78 -6.54 -2.74
C ILE A 10 -7.75 -6.57 -3.92
N PRO A 11 -8.70 -5.62 -3.99
CA PRO A 11 -9.72 -5.63 -5.05
C PRO A 11 -9.12 -5.42 -6.44
N GLY A 12 -9.71 -6.07 -7.43
CA GLY A 12 -9.48 -5.78 -8.84
C GLY A 12 -8.10 -6.06 -9.41
N GLN A 13 -7.18 -6.72 -8.69
CA GLN A 13 -5.78 -6.91 -9.08
C GLN A 13 -5.42 -8.37 -9.41
N SER A 14 -6.36 -9.16 -9.93
CA SER A 14 -6.15 -10.59 -10.17
C SER A 14 -4.90 -10.89 -10.99
N ALA A 15 -4.64 -10.14 -12.07
CA ALA A 15 -3.47 -10.35 -12.93
C ALA A 15 -2.14 -10.08 -12.20
N ALA A 16 -2.06 -9.02 -11.39
CA ALA A 16 -0.88 -8.70 -10.59
C ALA A 16 -0.62 -9.78 -9.52
N ILE A 17 -1.68 -10.23 -8.86
CA ILE A 17 -1.62 -11.29 -7.86
C ILE A 17 -1.21 -12.62 -8.51
N ASP A 18 -1.77 -12.99 -9.66
CA ASP A 18 -1.39 -14.21 -10.40
C ASP A 18 0.10 -14.20 -10.77
N GLN A 19 0.62 -13.05 -11.19
CA GLN A 19 2.04 -12.88 -11.49
C GLN A 19 2.91 -13.06 -10.24
N LEU A 20 2.53 -12.48 -9.09
CA LEU A 20 3.25 -12.65 -7.82
C LEU A 20 3.18 -14.10 -7.33
N VAL A 21 2.02 -14.74 -7.44
CA VAL A 21 1.82 -16.14 -7.10
C VAL A 21 2.75 -17.05 -7.94
N ALA A 22 2.79 -16.84 -9.25
CA ALA A 22 3.68 -17.60 -10.14
C ALA A 22 5.17 -17.36 -9.79
N ALA A 23 5.52 -16.14 -9.39
CA ALA A 23 6.88 -15.75 -9.04
C ALA A 23 7.40 -16.42 -7.76
N THR A 24 6.52 -16.88 -6.86
CA THR A 24 6.95 -17.57 -5.61
C THR A 24 7.70 -18.87 -5.87
N ALA A 25 7.40 -19.57 -6.96
CA ALA A 25 8.05 -20.85 -7.31
C ALA A 25 9.53 -20.66 -7.71
N ARG A 26 9.85 -19.54 -8.39
CA ARG A 26 11.22 -19.18 -8.81
C ARG A 26 11.40 -17.66 -8.69
N PRO A 27 11.56 -17.15 -7.48
CA PRO A 27 11.67 -15.72 -7.28
C PRO A 27 12.98 -15.17 -7.87
N VAL A 28 12.87 -14.03 -8.53
CA VAL A 28 14.03 -13.22 -8.92
C VAL A 28 14.42 -12.27 -7.79
N HIS A 29 15.59 -11.64 -7.92
CA HIS A 29 16.17 -10.81 -6.87
C HIS A 29 15.44 -9.48 -6.63
N ALA A 30 14.66 -8.97 -7.61
CA ALA A 30 13.97 -7.70 -7.46
C ALA A 30 12.64 -7.67 -8.23
N TYR A 31 11.63 -7.10 -7.60
CA TYR A 31 10.31 -6.83 -8.15
C TYR A 31 10.00 -5.34 -8.03
N LEU A 32 9.31 -4.80 -9.02
CA LEU A 32 8.79 -3.43 -9.01
C LEU A 32 7.27 -3.48 -9.17
N LEU A 33 6.55 -3.25 -8.07
CA LEU A 33 5.10 -3.11 -8.06
C LEU A 33 4.75 -1.67 -8.41
N VAL A 34 4.13 -1.45 -9.56
CA VAL A 34 3.85 -0.11 -10.08
C VAL A 34 2.37 0.07 -10.40
N GLY A 35 1.83 1.23 -10.08
CA GLY A 35 0.45 1.61 -10.36
C GLY A 35 -0.04 2.69 -9.39
N PRO A 36 -1.24 3.26 -9.62
CA PRO A 36 -1.77 4.35 -8.81
C PRO A 36 -1.77 4.07 -7.30
N PRO A 37 -1.75 5.10 -6.44
CA PRO A 37 -1.87 4.92 -5.00
C PRO A 37 -3.19 4.22 -4.64
N GLY A 38 -3.24 3.58 -3.47
CA GLY A 38 -4.44 2.92 -2.96
C GLY A 38 -4.91 1.67 -3.73
N THR A 39 -4.10 1.13 -4.65
CA THR A 39 -4.44 -0.07 -5.45
C THR A 39 -4.05 -1.40 -4.79
N GLY A 40 -3.58 -1.37 -3.53
CA GLY A 40 -3.25 -2.56 -2.75
C GLY A 40 -1.82 -3.07 -2.91
N LYS A 41 -0.90 -2.31 -3.55
CA LYS A 41 0.51 -2.69 -3.75
C LYS A 41 1.23 -3.08 -2.47
N SER A 42 1.06 -2.31 -1.39
CA SER A 42 1.71 -2.57 -0.10
C SER A 42 1.21 -3.86 0.54
N ARG A 43 -0.09 -4.18 0.42
CA ARG A 43 -0.66 -5.45 0.89
C ARG A 43 -0.16 -6.62 0.05
N ALA A 44 -0.13 -6.45 -1.28
CA ALA A 44 0.43 -7.45 -2.19
C ALA A 44 1.91 -7.73 -1.90
N ALA A 45 2.71 -6.71 -1.61
CA ALA A 45 4.11 -6.86 -1.21
C ALA A 45 4.24 -7.68 0.09
N ARG A 46 3.39 -7.43 1.10
CA ARG A 46 3.38 -8.22 2.35
C ARG A 46 2.94 -9.66 2.12
N GLY A 47 1.88 -9.88 1.33
CA GLY A 47 1.42 -11.23 0.96
C GLY A 47 2.50 -12.00 0.20
N PHE A 48 3.17 -11.35 -0.74
CA PHE A 48 4.29 -11.93 -1.48
C PHE A 48 5.49 -12.24 -0.57
N ALA A 49 5.84 -11.32 0.33
CA ALA A 49 6.88 -11.55 1.33
C ALA A 49 6.53 -12.74 2.23
N ALA A 50 5.29 -12.85 2.70
CA ALA A 50 4.84 -13.98 3.50
C ALA A 50 4.96 -15.31 2.74
N ALA A 51 4.67 -15.33 1.44
CA ALA A 51 4.85 -16.51 0.60
C ALA A 51 6.33 -16.90 0.45
N LEU A 52 7.23 -15.93 0.27
CA LEU A 52 8.67 -16.15 0.12
C LEU A 52 9.36 -16.59 1.42
N LEU A 53 8.86 -16.16 2.57
CA LEU A 53 9.41 -16.48 3.89
C LEU A 53 8.83 -17.78 4.48
N CYS A 54 7.71 -18.25 3.94
CA CYS A 54 7.05 -19.46 4.40
C CYS A 54 7.79 -20.72 3.89
N PRO A 55 8.14 -21.69 4.76
CA PRO A 55 8.78 -22.93 4.35
C PRO A 55 7.89 -23.81 3.44
N GLU A 56 6.57 -23.61 3.51
CA GLU A 56 5.56 -24.30 2.68
C GLU A 56 5.14 -23.47 1.46
N GLY A 57 5.88 -22.41 1.12
CA GLY A 57 5.60 -21.56 -0.04
C GLY A 57 4.32 -20.73 0.08
N GLY A 58 3.93 -20.34 1.31
CA GLY A 58 2.81 -19.43 1.53
C GLY A 58 1.51 -20.13 1.95
N CYS A 59 1.50 -20.79 3.10
CA CYS A 59 0.28 -21.41 3.65
C CYS A 59 -0.71 -20.41 4.25
N GLY A 60 -0.29 -19.15 4.49
CA GLY A 60 -1.12 -18.09 5.04
C GLY A 60 -1.37 -18.14 6.55
N SER A 61 -1.18 -19.29 7.21
CA SER A 61 -1.61 -19.51 8.59
C SER A 61 -0.48 -19.85 9.58
N CYS A 62 0.72 -20.21 9.11
CA CYS A 62 1.85 -20.51 10.00
C CYS A 62 2.43 -19.23 10.64
N SER A 63 3.25 -19.39 11.69
CA SER A 63 3.87 -18.27 12.41
C SER A 63 4.71 -17.37 11.50
N GLN A 64 5.37 -17.92 10.49
CA GLN A 64 6.13 -17.11 9.51
C GLN A 64 5.20 -16.23 8.68
N CYS A 65 4.12 -16.81 8.12
CA CYS A 65 3.13 -16.05 7.36
C CYS A 65 2.47 -14.97 8.21
N THR A 66 1.99 -15.30 9.41
CA THR A 66 1.30 -14.35 10.29
C THR A 66 2.20 -13.17 10.65
N ARG A 67 3.48 -13.42 11.02
CA ARG A 67 4.43 -12.35 11.32
C ARG A 67 4.80 -11.51 10.10
N ALA A 68 4.91 -12.12 8.92
CA ALA A 68 5.19 -11.39 7.69
C ALA A 68 4.01 -10.51 7.27
N LEU A 69 2.78 -11.01 7.35
CA LEU A 69 1.58 -10.22 7.06
C LEU A 69 1.41 -9.04 8.03
N SER A 70 1.74 -9.23 9.31
CA SER A 70 1.72 -8.14 10.31
C SER A 70 2.96 -7.24 10.28
N GLY A 71 3.96 -7.55 9.44
CA GLY A 71 5.16 -6.72 9.25
C GLY A 71 6.23 -6.87 10.34
N VAL A 72 6.13 -7.89 11.24
CA VAL A 72 7.06 -8.10 12.38
C VAL A 72 7.99 -9.30 12.19
N HIS A 73 8.06 -9.87 10.99
CA HIS A 73 8.98 -10.98 10.70
C HIS A 73 10.44 -10.49 10.68
N PRO A 74 11.41 -11.17 11.34
CA PRO A 74 12.80 -10.70 11.42
C PRO A 74 13.52 -10.66 10.06
N ASP A 75 13.12 -11.50 9.09
CA ASP A 75 13.65 -11.50 7.73
C ASP A 75 12.78 -10.70 6.73
N LEU A 76 11.81 -9.93 7.22
CA LEU A 76 11.08 -8.92 6.46
C LEU A 76 11.49 -7.53 6.93
N VAL A 77 12.10 -6.78 6.06
CA VAL A 77 12.47 -5.38 6.32
C VAL A 77 11.62 -4.49 5.46
N VAL A 78 10.82 -3.62 6.09
CA VAL A 78 10.10 -2.57 5.39
C VAL A 78 10.87 -1.28 5.57
N ALA A 79 11.32 -0.70 4.46
CA ALA A 79 12.08 0.54 4.49
C ALA A 79 11.19 1.70 4.91
N GLU A 80 11.75 2.58 5.71
CA GLU A 80 11.14 3.84 6.10
C GLU A 80 12.05 4.98 5.65
N HIS A 81 11.48 6.10 5.27
CA HIS A 81 12.22 7.32 5.00
C HIS A 81 11.72 8.47 5.86
N GLN A 82 12.61 9.40 6.19
CA GLN A 82 12.29 10.61 6.93
C GLN A 82 12.23 11.80 5.96
N GLY A 83 11.06 12.45 5.86
CA GLY A 83 10.84 13.60 4.97
C GLY A 83 10.33 13.21 3.59
N VAL A 84 10.73 13.95 2.55
CA VAL A 84 10.13 13.88 1.20
C VAL A 84 10.64 12.70 0.36
N GLY A 85 11.65 11.94 0.84
CA GLY A 85 12.20 10.81 0.08
C GLY A 85 13.38 10.16 0.79
N TYR A 86 13.97 9.15 0.13
CA TYR A 86 15.05 8.35 0.70
C TYR A 86 16.41 9.05 0.67
N ARG A 87 17.12 9.02 1.80
CA ARG A 87 18.51 9.46 1.89
C ARG A 87 19.44 8.31 1.50
N VAL A 88 20.65 8.66 1.04
CA VAL A 88 21.68 7.68 0.67
C VAL A 88 22.02 6.77 1.85
N GLU A 89 22.08 7.32 3.07
CA GLU A 89 22.40 6.57 4.30
C GLU A 89 21.29 5.55 4.67
N GLU A 90 20.04 5.86 4.37
CA GLU A 90 18.91 4.93 4.59
C GLU A 90 19.02 3.74 3.63
N LEU A 91 19.27 4.01 2.34
CA LEU A 91 19.48 2.96 1.35
C LEU A 91 20.76 2.14 1.64
N ALA A 92 21.84 2.78 2.11
CA ALA A 92 23.06 2.06 2.50
C ALA A 92 22.83 1.08 3.64
N ARG A 93 21.97 1.42 4.61
CA ARG A 93 21.56 0.48 5.69
C ARG A 93 20.81 -0.72 5.12
N LEU A 94 19.87 -0.52 4.19
CA LEU A 94 19.14 -1.60 3.53
C LEU A 94 20.09 -2.52 2.74
N ILE A 95 21.05 -1.94 2.02
CA ILE A 95 22.10 -2.70 1.30
C ILE A 95 22.93 -3.53 2.28
N ALA A 96 23.31 -2.98 3.43
CA ALA A 96 24.05 -3.72 4.44
C ALA A 96 23.23 -4.87 5.05
N ILE A 97 21.92 -4.70 5.21
CA ILE A 97 21.01 -5.78 5.63
C ILE A 97 20.92 -6.85 4.53
N ALA A 98 20.78 -6.45 3.26
CA ALA A 98 20.70 -7.36 2.12
C ALA A 98 21.88 -8.32 2.01
N GLN A 99 23.05 -7.93 2.51
CA GLN A 99 24.27 -8.75 2.50
C GLN A 99 24.36 -9.75 3.66
N ARG A 100 23.45 -9.70 4.62
CA ARG A 100 23.42 -10.61 5.76
C ARG A 100 22.71 -11.91 5.40
N ARG A 101 23.01 -12.96 6.16
CA ARG A 101 22.23 -14.21 6.09
C ARG A 101 20.88 -13.99 6.76
N PRO A 102 19.80 -14.59 6.23
CA PRO A 102 18.52 -14.62 6.90
C PRO A 102 18.64 -15.22 8.31
N LEU A 103 17.77 -14.80 9.23
CA LEU A 103 17.79 -15.23 10.62
C LEU A 103 16.98 -16.52 10.84
N GLU A 104 15.79 -16.61 10.26
CA GLU A 104 14.85 -17.73 10.46
C GLU A 104 14.43 -18.38 9.14
N ALA A 105 14.23 -17.58 8.10
CA ALA A 105 13.78 -18.06 6.80
C ALA A 105 14.94 -18.42 5.87
N THR A 106 14.62 -18.91 4.68
CA THR A 106 15.63 -19.16 3.63
C THR A 106 16.05 -17.91 2.88
N ARG A 107 15.32 -16.81 3.07
CA ARG A 107 15.50 -15.54 2.35
C ARG A 107 15.24 -14.35 3.26
N THR A 108 15.83 -13.22 2.91
CA THR A 108 15.47 -11.89 3.43
C THR A 108 14.65 -11.17 2.37
N VAL A 109 13.53 -10.58 2.76
CA VAL A 109 12.70 -9.75 1.87
C VAL A 109 12.79 -8.30 2.32
N ILE A 110 13.16 -7.41 1.40
CA ILE A 110 13.27 -5.96 1.67
C ILE A 110 12.23 -5.26 0.82
N VAL A 111 11.22 -4.70 1.48
CA VAL A 111 10.17 -3.90 0.85
C VAL A 111 10.55 -2.44 0.93
N ILE A 112 10.55 -1.75 -0.19
CA ILE A 112 10.84 -0.31 -0.28
C ILE A 112 9.59 0.40 -0.79
N PRO A 113 8.74 0.93 0.10
CA PRO A 113 7.60 1.75 -0.27
C PRO A 113 8.05 3.02 -0.99
N GLU A 114 7.15 3.63 -1.77
CA GLU A 114 7.40 4.91 -2.44
C GLU A 114 8.78 5.03 -3.12
N ALA A 115 9.23 3.92 -3.72
CA ALA A 115 10.56 3.83 -4.33
C ALA A 115 10.82 4.91 -5.40
N HIS A 116 9.77 5.45 -6.02
CA HIS A 116 9.85 6.58 -6.94
C HIS A 116 10.38 7.87 -6.28
N LEU A 117 10.33 7.98 -4.95
CA LEU A 117 10.87 9.11 -4.19
C LEU A 117 12.37 8.98 -3.87
N MET A 118 13.05 7.96 -4.35
CA MET A 118 14.49 7.81 -4.14
C MET A 118 15.32 8.88 -4.85
N GLY A 119 14.85 9.37 -6.02
CA GLY A 119 15.59 10.34 -6.81
C GLY A 119 17.04 9.93 -7.04
N PRO A 120 18.03 10.85 -6.87
CA PRO A 120 19.44 10.54 -7.06
C PRO A 120 19.99 9.44 -6.15
N SER A 121 19.40 9.22 -4.97
CA SER A 121 19.83 8.18 -4.02
C SER A 121 19.62 6.77 -4.56
N ALA A 122 18.75 6.57 -5.56
CA ALA A 122 18.53 5.30 -6.24
C ALA A 122 19.81 4.67 -6.78
N ALA A 123 20.80 5.48 -7.16
CA ALA A 123 22.10 5.01 -7.65
C ALA A 123 22.81 4.08 -6.65
N ALA A 124 22.60 4.25 -5.34
CA ALA A 124 23.19 3.39 -4.32
C ALA A 124 22.71 1.92 -4.44
N LEU A 125 21.48 1.68 -4.91
CA LEU A 125 20.93 0.33 -5.07
C LEU A 125 21.38 -0.38 -6.34
N LEU A 126 21.84 0.36 -7.38
CA LEU A 126 22.10 -0.22 -8.70
C LEU A 126 23.10 -1.36 -8.63
N LYS A 127 24.21 -1.21 -7.92
CA LYS A 127 25.21 -2.28 -7.78
C LYS A 127 24.62 -3.54 -7.13
N THR A 128 23.79 -3.38 -6.12
CA THR A 128 23.15 -4.50 -5.41
C THR A 128 22.11 -5.20 -6.28
N LEU A 129 21.45 -4.45 -7.17
CA LEU A 129 20.50 -5.04 -8.12
C LEU A 129 21.21 -5.71 -9.30
N GLU A 130 22.43 -5.30 -9.66
CA GLU A 130 23.26 -5.93 -10.70
C GLU A 130 23.96 -7.20 -10.20
N GLU A 131 24.45 -7.17 -8.96
CA GLU A 131 25.14 -8.27 -8.31
C GLU A 131 24.36 -8.72 -7.04
N PRO A 132 23.17 -9.33 -7.21
CA PRO A 132 22.28 -9.61 -6.09
C PRO A 132 22.81 -10.74 -5.21
N VAL A 133 22.58 -10.61 -3.91
CA VAL A 133 22.77 -11.71 -2.96
C VAL A 133 21.66 -12.73 -3.17
N PRO A 134 21.98 -14.03 -3.39
CA PRO A 134 20.99 -15.05 -3.75
C PRO A 134 19.86 -15.26 -2.73
N THR A 135 20.11 -14.90 -1.47
CA THR A 135 19.15 -15.03 -0.37
C THR A 135 18.30 -13.79 -0.15
N THR A 136 18.47 -12.73 -0.94
CA THR A 136 17.74 -11.47 -0.75
C THR A 136 16.81 -11.18 -1.93
N VAL A 137 15.59 -10.78 -1.62
CA VAL A 137 14.59 -10.32 -2.60
C VAL A 137 14.18 -8.90 -2.25
N PHE A 138 14.32 -8.00 -3.21
CA PHE A 138 13.82 -6.64 -3.12
C PHE A 138 12.41 -6.53 -3.71
N VAL A 139 11.52 -5.82 -3.03
CA VAL A 139 10.18 -5.49 -3.51
C VAL A 139 10.01 -3.97 -3.45
N LEU A 140 10.20 -3.32 -4.58
CA LEU A 140 10.04 -1.88 -4.72
C LEU A 140 8.59 -1.57 -5.05
N ILE A 141 8.03 -0.54 -4.41
CA ILE A 141 6.66 -0.07 -4.67
C ILE A 141 6.73 1.36 -5.20
N ALA A 142 6.11 1.62 -6.34
CA ALA A 142 6.08 2.94 -6.95
C ALA A 142 4.68 3.29 -7.45
N ASP A 143 4.28 4.55 -7.33
CA ASP A 143 3.00 5.03 -7.86
C ASP A 143 3.10 5.37 -9.35
N ASP A 144 4.26 5.86 -9.77
CA ASP A 144 4.65 6.06 -11.16
C ASP A 144 6.13 5.71 -11.36
N ILE A 145 6.61 5.86 -12.59
CA ILE A 145 8.02 5.61 -12.94
C ILE A 145 8.62 6.89 -13.53
N PRO A 146 9.30 7.70 -12.70
CA PRO A 146 10.05 8.84 -13.18
C PRO A 146 11.13 8.43 -14.20
N ARG A 147 11.55 9.35 -15.08
CA ARG A 147 12.54 9.05 -16.13
C ARG A 147 13.88 8.56 -15.58
N ASP A 148 14.32 9.12 -14.48
CA ASP A 148 15.55 8.76 -13.77
C ASP A 148 15.48 7.39 -13.07
N PHE A 149 14.28 6.83 -12.93
CA PHE A 149 14.05 5.50 -12.37
C PHE A 149 14.19 4.35 -13.39
N ALA A 150 14.40 4.65 -14.66
CA ALA A 150 14.49 3.68 -15.75
C ALA A 150 15.59 2.62 -15.54
N THR A 151 16.72 3.00 -14.92
CA THR A 151 17.83 2.10 -14.60
C THR A 151 17.49 1.08 -13.52
N ILE A 152 16.70 1.44 -12.52
CA ILE A 152 16.15 0.52 -11.51
C ILE A 152 15.12 -0.40 -12.17
N ARG A 153 14.17 0.17 -12.92
CA ARG A 153 13.12 -0.57 -13.60
C ARG A 153 13.65 -1.70 -14.48
N SER A 154 14.73 -1.44 -15.25
CA SER A 154 15.31 -2.44 -16.15
C SER A 154 15.92 -3.66 -15.45
N ARG A 155 16.11 -3.61 -14.13
CA ARG A 155 16.68 -4.67 -13.28
C ARG A 155 15.66 -5.36 -12.40
N CYS A 156 14.40 -4.96 -12.49
CA CYS A 156 13.31 -5.50 -11.70
C CYS A 156 12.30 -6.24 -12.59
N ALA A 157 11.70 -7.31 -12.06
CA ALA A 157 10.49 -7.87 -12.65
C ALA A 157 9.32 -6.94 -12.31
N GLU A 158 8.73 -6.32 -13.34
CA GLU A 158 7.63 -5.38 -13.17
C GLU A 158 6.31 -6.12 -12.97
N VAL A 159 5.54 -5.68 -11.96
CA VAL A 159 4.18 -6.13 -11.67
C VAL A 159 3.27 -4.91 -11.69
N ALA A 160 2.43 -4.81 -12.73
CA ALA A 160 1.56 -3.66 -12.93
C ALA A 160 0.24 -3.80 -12.17
N PHE A 161 -0.07 -2.81 -11.35
CA PHE A 161 -1.35 -2.63 -10.68
C PHE A 161 -2.18 -1.63 -11.46
N ARG A 162 -3.41 -2.02 -11.83
CA ARG A 162 -4.31 -1.11 -12.55
C ARG A 162 -5.03 -0.15 -11.60
N ALA A 163 -5.45 0.97 -12.12
CA ALA A 163 -6.39 1.85 -11.41
C ALA A 163 -7.67 1.08 -11.07
N LEU A 164 -8.18 1.27 -9.86
CA LEU A 164 -9.45 0.68 -9.44
C LEU A 164 -10.60 1.56 -9.92
N THR A 165 -11.64 0.92 -10.43
CA THR A 165 -12.90 1.59 -10.73
C THR A 165 -13.75 1.70 -9.47
N THR A 166 -14.71 2.62 -9.47
CA THR A 166 -15.73 2.70 -8.40
C THR A 166 -16.47 1.36 -8.24
N HIS A 167 -16.70 0.66 -9.36
CA HIS A 167 -17.33 -0.67 -9.34
C HIS A 167 -16.46 -1.72 -8.63
N ASP A 168 -15.13 -1.76 -8.88
CA ASP A 168 -14.23 -2.70 -8.21
C ASP A 168 -14.27 -2.51 -6.69
N ILE A 169 -14.25 -1.25 -6.25
CA ILE A 169 -14.27 -0.90 -4.82
C ILE A 169 -15.64 -1.23 -4.21
N ALA A 170 -16.74 -0.87 -4.88
CA ALA A 170 -18.07 -1.16 -4.37
C ALA A 170 -18.31 -2.68 -4.25
N ALA A 171 -17.94 -3.47 -5.25
CA ALA A 171 -18.07 -4.93 -5.21
C ALA A 171 -17.27 -5.52 -4.04
N TRP A 172 -16.03 -5.09 -3.86
CA TRP A 172 -15.20 -5.54 -2.75
C TRP A 172 -15.76 -5.18 -1.37
N LEU A 173 -16.33 -3.98 -1.20
CA LEU A 173 -16.98 -3.58 0.05
C LEU A 173 -18.22 -4.42 0.34
N VAL A 174 -19.01 -4.77 -0.68
CA VAL A 174 -20.17 -5.68 -0.54
C VAL A 174 -19.70 -7.08 -0.15
N GLU A 175 -18.67 -7.63 -0.78
CA GLU A 175 -18.06 -8.91 -0.41
C GLU A 175 -17.54 -8.89 1.04
N SER A 176 -17.11 -7.72 1.54
CA SER A 176 -16.70 -7.52 2.93
C SER A 176 -17.88 -7.36 3.91
N GLY A 177 -19.13 -7.46 3.42
CA GLY A 177 -20.35 -7.46 4.23
C GLY A 177 -21.06 -6.10 4.38
N LEU A 178 -20.66 -5.07 3.61
CA LEU A 178 -21.35 -3.78 3.62
C LEU A 178 -22.63 -3.83 2.77
N ASP A 179 -23.61 -3.02 3.19
CA ASP A 179 -24.80 -2.77 2.38
C ASP A 179 -24.44 -2.19 0.99
N PRO A 180 -25.07 -2.65 -0.11
CA PRO A 180 -24.73 -2.21 -1.46
C PRO A 180 -24.84 -0.69 -1.70
N THR A 181 -25.83 -0.03 -1.09
CA THR A 181 -26.02 1.42 -1.23
C THR A 181 -24.88 2.16 -0.56
N ARG A 182 -24.55 1.76 0.66
CA ARG A 182 -23.41 2.33 1.41
C ARG A 182 -22.08 2.04 0.72
N ALA A 183 -21.89 0.84 0.19
CA ALA A 183 -20.68 0.46 -0.55
C ALA A 183 -20.48 1.34 -1.80
N ALA A 184 -21.54 1.66 -2.53
CA ALA A 184 -21.49 2.56 -3.69
C ALA A 184 -21.08 3.99 -3.29
N GLU A 185 -21.67 4.54 -2.23
CA GLU A 185 -21.32 5.88 -1.70
C GLU A 185 -19.85 5.97 -1.25
N LEU A 186 -19.38 4.95 -0.53
CA LEU A 186 -18.00 4.88 -0.06
C LEU A 186 -17.02 4.75 -1.24
N ALA A 187 -17.36 3.96 -2.25
CA ALA A 187 -16.56 3.78 -3.44
C ALA A 187 -16.41 5.06 -4.28
N GLU A 188 -17.48 5.87 -4.38
CA GLU A 188 -17.40 7.21 -4.98
C GLU A 188 -16.44 8.12 -4.20
N GLY A 189 -16.59 8.16 -2.86
CA GLY A 189 -15.74 8.95 -1.96
C GLY A 189 -14.27 8.53 -1.98
N ALA A 190 -14.01 7.27 -2.23
CA ALA A 190 -12.67 6.69 -2.28
C ALA A 190 -11.87 7.07 -3.53
N SER A 191 -12.55 7.40 -4.64
CA SER A 191 -11.90 7.87 -5.88
C SER A 191 -10.80 6.93 -6.40
N GLY A 192 -11.04 5.60 -6.37
CA GLY A 192 -10.09 4.60 -6.87
C GLY A 192 -9.06 4.10 -5.85
N ASP A 193 -9.13 4.55 -4.61
CA ASP A 193 -8.23 4.19 -3.52
C ASP A 193 -8.93 3.24 -2.53
N ALA A 194 -8.52 1.94 -2.51
CA ALA A 194 -9.10 0.93 -1.63
C ALA A 194 -8.77 1.15 -0.15
N ASP A 195 -7.58 1.69 0.16
CA ASP A 195 -7.21 1.99 1.55
C ASP A 195 -8.06 3.14 2.10
N ARG A 196 -8.30 4.16 1.26
CA ARG A 196 -9.24 5.23 1.58
C ARG A 196 -10.67 4.71 1.75
N ALA A 197 -11.13 3.81 0.86
CA ALA A 197 -12.46 3.19 0.98
C ALA A 197 -12.65 2.51 2.34
N ARG A 198 -11.63 1.78 2.81
CA ARG A 198 -11.65 1.14 4.12
C ARG A 198 -11.73 2.15 5.27
N LEU A 199 -10.88 3.18 5.24
CA LEU A 199 -10.93 4.24 6.25
C LEU A 199 -12.30 4.90 6.33
N LEU A 200 -12.92 5.15 5.17
CA LEU A 200 -14.28 5.71 5.11
C LEU A 200 -15.35 4.72 5.61
N ALA A 201 -15.16 3.42 5.40
CA ALA A 201 -16.08 2.39 5.89
C ALA A 201 -16.04 2.27 7.41
N ASP A 202 -14.86 2.41 8.01
CA ASP A 202 -14.65 2.35 9.45
C ASP A 202 -15.05 3.65 10.18
N ASP A 203 -15.35 4.72 9.43
CA ASP A 203 -15.74 6.01 9.96
C ASP A 203 -17.28 6.11 10.15
N PRO A 204 -17.80 6.03 11.37
CA PRO A 204 -19.23 6.08 11.63
C PRO A 204 -19.88 7.43 11.27
N GLY A 205 -19.09 8.51 11.24
CA GLY A 205 -19.54 9.87 10.91
C GLY A 205 -19.52 10.20 9.43
N PHE A 206 -18.96 9.34 8.57
CA PHE A 206 -18.75 9.63 7.15
C PHE A 206 -20.04 9.99 6.41
N ALA A 207 -21.10 9.19 6.56
CA ALA A 207 -22.38 9.43 5.88
C ALA A 207 -22.97 10.81 6.24
N ALA A 208 -22.99 11.16 7.53
CA ALA A 208 -23.50 12.43 8.00
C ALA A 208 -22.67 13.63 7.48
N ARG A 209 -21.34 13.47 7.40
CA ARG A 209 -20.47 14.50 6.80
C ARG A 209 -20.70 14.64 5.31
N LEU A 210 -20.82 13.55 4.58
CA LEU A 210 -21.09 13.53 3.15
C LEU A 210 -22.41 14.23 2.83
N ASP A 211 -23.49 13.93 3.58
CA ASP A 211 -24.80 14.58 3.41
C ASP A 211 -24.73 16.06 3.72
N ARG A 212 -23.98 16.47 4.73
CA ARG A 212 -23.76 17.87 5.05
C ARG A 212 -23.04 18.59 3.91
N TRP A 213 -22.00 18.01 3.33
CA TRP A 213 -21.31 18.56 2.17
C TRP A 213 -22.22 18.66 0.94
N ARG A 214 -22.99 17.62 0.64
CA ARG A 214 -23.97 17.62 -0.47
C ARG A 214 -25.08 18.66 -0.29
N SER A 215 -25.42 19.00 0.93
CA SER A 215 -26.46 19.99 1.24
C SER A 215 -26.00 21.45 1.05
N VAL A 216 -24.70 21.74 1.03
CA VAL A 216 -24.15 23.10 0.96
C VAL A 216 -24.75 23.92 -0.17
N SER A 217 -24.80 23.38 -1.39
CA SER A 217 -25.35 24.10 -2.56
C SER A 217 -26.84 24.40 -2.44
N ARG A 218 -27.57 23.65 -1.63
CA ARG A 218 -29.03 23.85 -1.40
C ARG A 218 -29.32 24.83 -0.26
N VAL A 219 -28.39 24.93 0.69
CA VAL A 219 -28.56 25.75 1.90
C VAL A 219 -27.97 27.15 1.74
N LEU A 220 -27.01 27.33 0.82
CA LEU A 220 -26.45 28.65 0.50
C LEU A 220 -27.54 29.61 -0.04
N ASP A 221 -27.79 30.66 0.69
CA ASP A 221 -28.81 31.69 0.40
C ASP A 221 -28.24 32.96 -0.26
N GLY A 222 -26.97 32.96 -0.64
CA GLY A 222 -26.22 34.09 -1.17
C GLY A 222 -25.78 35.12 -0.13
N ARG A 223 -26.02 34.89 1.17
CA ARG A 223 -25.58 35.76 2.25
C ARG A 223 -24.25 35.29 2.82
N GLY A 224 -23.33 36.23 3.01
CA GLY A 224 -21.99 35.91 3.56
C GLY A 224 -22.01 35.28 4.95
N THR A 225 -22.98 35.63 5.78
CA THR A 225 -23.15 35.05 7.13
C THR A 225 -23.44 33.55 7.07
N MET A 226 -24.32 33.10 6.16
CA MET A 226 -24.61 31.67 5.99
C MET A 226 -23.37 30.89 5.50
N ALA A 227 -22.64 31.47 4.55
CA ALA A 227 -21.40 30.85 4.06
C ALA A 227 -20.36 30.67 5.15
N VAL A 228 -20.17 31.64 6.04
CA VAL A 228 -19.25 31.56 7.20
C VAL A 228 -19.71 30.50 8.21
N THR A 229 -21.01 30.46 8.51
CA THR A 229 -21.55 29.45 9.44
C THR A 229 -21.32 28.04 8.91
N LEU A 230 -21.68 27.78 7.64
CA LEU A 230 -21.45 26.48 6.99
C LEU A 230 -19.96 26.11 6.95
N ALA A 231 -19.08 27.07 6.65
CA ALA A 231 -17.64 26.82 6.64
C ALA A 231 -17.13 26.39 8.04
N HIS A 232 -17.58 27.03 9.11
CA HIS A 232 -17.22 26.66 10.48
C HIS A 232 -17.75 25.27 10.85
N GLU A 233 -18.99 24.95 10.52
CA GLU A 233 -19.58 23.62 10.78
C GLU A 233 -18.85 22.51 10.03
N LEU A 234 -18.53 22.73 8.76
CA LEU A 234 -17.76 21.77 7.95
C LEU A 234 -16.35 21.57 8.50
N HIS A 235 -15.69 22.67 8.87
CA HIS A 235 -14.35 22.60 9.45
C HIS A 235 -14.35 21.83 10.78
N ALA A 236 -15.32 22.10 11.67
CA ALA A 236 -15.46 21.37 12.92
C ALA A 236 -15.65 19.86 12.69
N SER A 237 -16.51 19.49 11.73
CA SER A 237 -16.76 18.07 11.40
C SER A 237 -15.54 17.35 10.79
N LEU A 238 -14.67 18.08 10.09
CA LEU A 238 -13.39 17.54 9.61
C LEU A 238 -12.40 17.35 10.76
N ALA A 239 -12.32 18.32 11.67
CA ALA A 239 -11.45 18.23 12.85
C ALA A 239 -11.82 17.02 13.74
N GLU A 240 -13.11 16.76 13.95
CA GLU A 240 -13.58 15.56 14.65
C GLU A 240 -13.15 14.26 13.93
N ALA A 241 -13.23 14.21 12.61
CA ALA A 241 -12.86 13.04 11.83
C ALA A 241 -11.34 12.77 11.85
N THR A 242 -10.53 13.81 11.91
CA THR A 242 -9.06 13.69 11.89
C THR A 242 -8.46 13.51 13.28
N ALA A 243 -9.16 13.82 14.34
CA ALA A 243 -8.66 13.72 15.73
C ALA A 243 -8.08 12.34 16.08
N PRO A 244 -8.69 11.19 15.73
CA PRO A 244 -8.10 9.87 15.99
C PRO A 244 -6.80 9.62 15.24
N LEU A 245 -6.66 10.16 14.02
CA LEU A 245 -5.46 10.00 13.20
C LEU A 245 -4.30 10.83 13.73
N VAL A 246 -4.58 12.04 14.21
CA VAL A 246 -3.58 12.92 14.85
C VAL A 246 -3.06 12.30 16.14
N ALA A 247 -3.95 11.73 16.97
CA ALA A 247 -3.57 11.08 18.24
C ALA A 247 -2.64 9.86 18.03
N VAL A 248 -2.78 9.14 16.92
CA VAL A 248 -1.88 8.02 16.58
C VAL A 248 -0.50 8.50 16.10
N HIS A 249 -0.41 9.72 15.56
CA HIS A 249 0.86 10.27 15.04
C HIS A 249 1.69 10.95 16.14
N GLU A 250 1.06 11.36 17.24
CA GLU A 250 1.69 12.01 18.40
C GLU A 250 2.10 11.03 19.52
N ALA A 251 1.73 9.75 19.40
CA ALA A 251 2.03 8.66 20.35
C ALA A 251 3.20 7.79 19.86
#